data_46852499f09a5f406313d0288742be43
#
_entry.id   46852499f09a5f406313d0288742be43
#
_cell.length_a   1.000
_cell.length_b   1.000
_cell.length_c   1.000
_cell.angle_alpha   90.00
_cell.angle_beta   90.00
_cell.angle_gamma   90.00
#
_symmetry.space_group_name_H-M   'P 1'
#
loop_
_entity.id
_entity.type
_entity.pdbx_description
1 polymer ?
#
loop_
_entity_poly.entity_id
_entity_poly.type
_entity_poly.pdbx_seq_one_letter_code
_entity_poly.pdbx_strand_id
1 'polypeptide(L)'
;LKTRQLLLLIALDDERNTFHPRLWNDADDCIDLADPRGRDGQPVAPHIQHERISQLWFAGVHSNVGGGYPDDGLAHVALGWIMDQAELNGLRLEPQIRDELHALADENAPIYDSRHGLGGYYRYNPRRIEALVRLNKLRIGPVKVHESVMRRIRAGQRAHAAVEQLL
;
A
#
# COMPACT_ATOMS: atom_id res chain seq x y z
N LEU A 1 -15.98 -17.55 13.75
CA LEU A 1 -15.10 -16.48 14.24
C LEU A 1 -14.66 -15.69 13.01
N LYS A 2 -15.04 -14.39 12.90
CA LYS A 2 -14.49 -13.53 11.85
C LYS A 2 -12.98 -13.45 12.04
N THR A 3 -12.22 -13.85 11.04
CA THR A 3 -10.75 -13.78 11.06
C THR A 3 -10.38 -12.28 11.16
N ARG A 4 -9.63 -11.92 12.19
CA ARG A 4 -9.12 -10.55 12.30
C ARG A 4 -8.06 -10.37 11.22
N GLN A 5 -8.29 -9.43 10.32
CA GLN A 5 -7.34 -9.05 9.29
C GLN A 5 -6.44 -7.93 9.78
N LEU A 6 -5.16 -8.00 9.47
CA LEU A 6 -4.17 -6.95 9.69
C LEU A 6 -3.79 -6.36 8.33
N LEU A 7 -3.95 -5.04 8.21
CA LEU A 7 -3.68 -4.31 6.99
C LEU A 7 -2.56 -3.29 7.23
N LEU A 8 -1.55 -3.29 6.38
CA LEU A 8 -0.46 -2.34 6.40
C LEU A 8 -0.39 -1.62 5.05
N LEU A 9 -0.61 -0.30 5.07
CA LEU A 9 -0.49 0.57 3.90
C LEU A 9 0.90 1.19 3.91
N ILE A 10 1.63 1.05 2.80
CA ILE A 10 3.04 1.36 2.74
C ILE A 10 3.31 2.34 1.59
N ALA A 11 4.05 3.40 1.87
CA ALA A 11 4.48 4.36 0.88
C ALA A 11 5.65 3.82 0.05
N LEU A 12 5.57 3.90 -1.28
CA LEU A 12 6.63 3.48 -2.20
C LEU A 12 7.79 4.46 -2.24
N ASP A 13 7.50 5.75 -2.17
CA ASP A 13 8.43 6.81 -2.57
C ASP A 13 9.17 7.46 -1.38
N ASP A 14 8.98 7.00 -0.15
CA ASP A 14 9.63 7.59 1.00
C ASP A 14 11.03 7.02 1.23
N GLU A 15 12.05 7.76 0.83
CA GLU A 15 13.45 7.35 0.93
C GLU A 15 14.12 7.71 2.26
N ARG A 16 13.40 8.35 3.20
CA ARG A 16 13.95 8.68 4.53
C ARG A 16 14.22 7.41 5.31
N ASN A 17 15.44 7.24 5.82
CA ASN A 17 15.85 6.02 6.53
C ASN A 17 14.97 5.69 7.73
N THR A 18 14.55 6.71 8.47
CA THR A 18 13.69 6.57 9.65
C THR A 18 12.26 6.18 9.33
N PHE A 19 11.84 6.32 8.06
CA PHE A 19 10.51 5.98 7.55
C PHE A 19 10.49 4.66 6.75
N HIS A 20 11.60 3.93 6.72
CA HIS A 20 11.60 2.60 6.15
C HIS A 20 10.64 1.70 6.95
N PRO A 21 9.68 1.02 6.27
CA PRO A 21 8.67 0.25 6.97
C PRO A 21 9.26 -0.97 7.65
N ARG A 22 8.69 -1.33 8.80
CA ARG A 22 8.90 -2.64 9.39
C ARG A 22 7.85 -3.58 8.84
N LEU A 23 8.26 -4.42 7.92
CA LEU A 23 7.38 -5.40 7.30
C LEU A 23 7.13 -6.56 8.25
N TRP A 24 6.00 -7.22 8.08
CA TRP A 24 5.64 -8.44 8.82
C TRP A 24 5.97 -9.69 7.99
N ASN A 25 6.16 -10.83 8.67
CA ASN A 25 6.20 -12.13 8.02
C ASN A 25 4.77 -12.50 7.60
N ASP A 26 4.50 -12.51 6.32
CA ASP A 26 3.16 -12.76 5.77
C ASP A 26 3.12 -13.89 4.76
N ALA A 27 4.25 -14.55 4.46
CA ALA A 27 4.32 -15.61 3.46
C ALA A 27 3.36 -16.77 3.71
N ASP A 28 3.08 -17.08 4.98
CA ASP A 28 2.17 -18.16 5.36
C ASP A 28 0.69 -17.70 5.44
N ASP A 29 0.45 -16.40 5.36
CA ASP A 29 -0.86 -15.76 5.46
C ASP A 29 -1.35 -15.17 4.14
N CYS A 30 -0.47 -15.11 3.14
CA CYS A 30 -0.79 -14.65 1.79
C CYS A 30 -1.43 -15.76 0.97
N ILE A 31 -2.32 -15.36 0.06
CA ILE A 31 -2.80 -16.25 -0.99
C ILE A 31 -1.72 -16.34 -2.06
N ASP A 32 -1.34 -17.55 -2.43
CA ASP A 32 -0.48 -17.76 -3.58
C ASP A 32 -1.25 -17.41 -4.85
N LEU A 33 -0.85 -16.34 -5.49
CA LEU A 33 -1.46 -15.89 -6.75
C LEU A 33 -1.19 -16.86 -7.92
N ALA A 34 -0.17 -17.71 -7.79
CA ALA A 34 0.13 -18.76 -8.77
C ALA A 34 -0.74 -20.02 -8.55
N ASP A 35 -1.22 -20.23 -7.33
CA ASP A 35 -2.18 -21.28 -7.01
C ASP A 35 -3.37 -20.67 -6.23
N PRO A 36 -4.38 -20.16 -6.94
CA PRO A 36 -5.50 -19.43 -6.35
C PRO A 36 -6.50 -20.31 -5.60
N ARG A 37 -6.08 -21.45 -5.08
CA ARG A 37 -6.92 -22.31 -4.25
C ARG A 37 -6.83 -21.86 -2.79
N GLY A 38 -8.01 -21.72 -2.16
CA GLY A 38 -8.09 -21.47 -0.73
C GLY A 38 -7.56 -22.65 0.09
N ARG A 39 -7.46 -22.45 1.40
CA ARG A 39 -7.03 -23.51 2.35
C ARG A 39 -7.92 -24.78 2.30
N ASP A 40 -9.11 -24.65 1.77
CA ASP A 40 -10.10 -25.72 1.54
C ASP A 40 -9.98 -26.37 0.15
N GLY A 41 -8.98 -25.99 -0.64
CA GLY A 41 -8.73 -26.50 -2.00
C GLY A 41 -9.70 -25.98 -3.06
N GLN A 42 -10.61 -25.07 -2.71
CA GLN A 42 -11.54 -24.46 -3.65
C GLN A 42 -10.89 -23.28 -4.38
N PRO A 43 -11.23 -23.02 -5.65
CA PRO A 43 -10.79 -21.84 -6.36
C PRO A 43 -11.27 -20.58 -5.62
N VAL A 44 -10.35 -19.82 -5.09
CA VAL A 44 -10.64 -18.48 -4.51
C VAL A 44 -10.13 -17.46 -5.50
N ALA A 45 -10.98 -16.51 -5.88
CA ALA A 45 -10.48 -15.34 -6.57
C ALA A 45 -9.36 -14.72 -5.71
N PRO A 46 -8.23 -14.32 -6.31
CA PRO A 46 -7.12 -13.73 -5.57
C PRO A 46 -7.61 -12.43 -4.93
N HIS A 47 -8.08 -12.53 -3.71
CA HIS A 47 -8.69 -11.41 -3.01
C HIS A 47 -8.01 -11.27 -1.65
N ILE A 48 -7.48 -10.07 -1.40
CA ILE A 48 -6.85 -9.69 -0.12
C ILE A 48 -7.75 -10.02 1.09
N GLN A 49 -9.07 -10.04 0.92
CA GLN A 49 -10.05 -10.41 1.94
C GLN A 49 -9.84 -11.78 2.60
N HIS A 50 -9.16 -12.68 1.93
CA HIS A 50 -8.90 -14.04 2.44
C HIS A 50 -7.55 -14.14 3.17
N GLU A 51 -6.77 -13.06 3.16
CA GLU A 51 -5.49 -12.98 3.84
C GLU A 51 -5.69 -12.54 5.29
N ARG A 52 -4.89 -13.10 6.18
CA ARG A 52 -4.85 -12.64 7.57
C ARG A 52 -3.97 -11.40 7.72
N ILE A 53 -2.88 -11.33 6.97
CA ILE A 53 -1.96 -10.19 6.93
C ILE A 53 -1.83 -9.73 5.48
N SER A 54 -2.11 -8.47 5.22
CA SER A 54 -1.93 -7.87 3.91
C SER A 54 -1.07 -6.63 4.01
N GLN A 55 0.01 -6.59 3.23
CA GLN A 55 0.93 -5.47 3.13
C GLN A 55 0.84 -4.92 1.72
N LEU A 56 0.27 -3.72 1.56
CA LEU A 56 -0.04 -3.14 0.27
C LEU A 56 0.69 -1.82 0.07
N TRP A 57 1.36 -1.70 -1.07
CA TRP A 57 2.17 -0.55 -1.43
C TRP A 57 1.39 0.44 -2.28
N PHE A 58 1.47 1.73 -1.90
CA PHE A 58 0.82 2.87 -2.56
C PHE A 58 1.86 3.86 -3.07
N ALA A 59 1.53 4.58 -4.13
CA ALA A 59 2.36 5.66 -4.65
C ALA A 59 2.48 6.81 -3.64
N GLY A 60 3.63 7.45 -3.60
CA GLY A 60 3.90 8.61 -2.79
C GLY A 60 4.76 8.36 -1.57
N VAL A 61 5.11 9.44 -0.88
CA VAL A 61 5.83 9.43 0.40
C VAL A 61 4.85 9.23 1.56
N HIS A 62 5.37 9.18 2.80
CA HIS A 62 4.58 8.89 4.00
C HIS A 62 3.26 9.66 4.09
N SER A 63 3.31 10.98 3.90
CA SER A 63 2.11 11.83 3.99
C SER A 63 1.24 11.80 2.73
N ASN A 64 1.72 11.28 1.59
CA ASN A 64 0.84 10.98 0.47
C ASN A 64 -0.03 9.74 0.71
N VAL A 65 0.39 8.85 1.59
CA VAL A 65 -0.39 7.66 1.98
C VAL A 65 -1.18 7.91 3.25
N GLY A 66 -0.58 8.61 4.22
CA GLY A 66 -1.18 8.86 5.53
C GLY A 66 -1.95 10.16 5.67
N GLY A 67 -1.91 11.03 4.67
CA GLY A 67 -2.53 12.36 4.71
C GLY A 67 -1.63 13.44 5.29
N GLY A 68 -2.04 14.70 5.11
CA GLY A 68 -1.40 15.88 5.68
C GLY A 68 -0.75 16.83 4.69
N TYR A 69 -0.80 16.55 3.39
CA TYR A 69 -0.45 17.52 2.36
C TYR A 69 -1.67 18.33 1.89
N PRO A 70 -1.48 19.54 1.35
CA PRO A 70 -2.58 20.35 0.82
C PRO A 70 -3.39 19.64 -0.29
N ASP A 71 -2.70 18.92 -1.18
CA ASP A 71 -3.32 18.11 -2.23
C ASP A 71 -3.30 16.65 -1.80
N ASP A 72 -4.34 16.21 -1.11
CA ASP A 72 -4.43 14.89 -0.45
C ASP A 72 -5.01 13.79 -1.37
N GLY A 73 -5.10 14.00 -2.67
CA GLY A 73 -5.69 13.05 -3.62
C GLY A 73 -5.13 11.63 -3.49
N LEU A 74 -3.80 11.49 -3.36
CA LEU A 74 -3.16 10.18 -3.13
C LEU A 74 -3.52 9.58 -1.76
N ALA A 75 -3.64 10.38 -0.72
CA ALA A 75 -4.04 9.90 0.59
C ALA A 75 -5.49 9.41 0.59
N HIS A 76 -6.37 10.06 -0.19
CA HIS A 76 -7.74 9.62 -0.35
C HIS A 76 -7.85 8.29 -1.13
N VAL A 77 -6.91 7.98 -2.04
CA VAL A 77 -6.83 6.63 -2.64
C VAL A 77 -6.56 5.57 -1.56
N ALA A 78 -5.59 5.81 -0.68
CA ALA A 78 -5.26 4.89 0.41
C ALA A 78 -6.40 4.80 1.43
N LEU A 79 -7.03 5.93 1.77
CA LEU A 79 -8.18 6.02 2.66
C LEU A 79 -9.39 5.27 2.09
N GLY A 80 -9.72 5.46 0.82
CA GLY A 80 -10.82 4.76 0.16
C GLY A 80 -10.64 3.25 0.25
N TRP A 81 -9.44 2.76 -0.09
CA TRP A 81 -9.14 1.34 0.01
C TRP A 81 -9.29 0.79 1.44
N ILE A 82 -8.77 1.47 2.47
CA ILE A 82 -8.89 0.98 3.85
C ILE A 82 -10.33 1.04 4.36
N MET A 83 -11.13 2.02 3.92
CA MET A 83 -12.56 2.09 4.23
C MET A 83 -13.30 0.90 3.66
N ASP A 84 -13.06 0.56 2.38
CA ASP A 84 -13.68 -0.62 1.74
C ASP A 84 -13.32 -1.91 2.47
N GLN A 85 -12.06 -2.08 2.87
CA GLN A 85 -11.63 -3.24 3.65
C GLN A 85 -12.30 -3.26 5.04
N ALA A 86 -12.47 -2.11 5.66
CA ALA A 86 -13.14 -2.02 6.96
C ALA A 86 -14.63 -2.37 6.86
N GLU A 87 -15.33 -1.93 5.81
CA GLU A 87 -16.73 -2.30 5.55
C GLU A 87 -16.88 -3.81 5.31
N LEU A 88 -15.99 -4.41 4.52
CA LEU A 88 -15.95 -5.85 4.31
C LEU A 88 -15.75 -6.63 5.62
N ASN A 89 -15.06 -6.04 6.57
CA ASN A 89 -14.88 -6.59 7.92
C ASN A 89 -16.00 -6.19 8.91
N GLY A 90 -17.04 -5.52 8.43
CA GLY A 90 -18.28 -5.25 9.18
C GLY A 90 -18.31 -3.89 9.86
N LEU A 91 -17.36 -2.97 9.56
CA LEU A 91 -17.51 -1.56 9.91
C LEU A 91 -18.68 -0.98 9.11
N ARG A 92 -19.46 -0.13 9.74
CA ARG A 92 -20.52 0.62 9.08
C ARG A 92 -20.08 2.06 8.95
N LEU A 93 -19.94 2.52 7.72
CA LEU A 93 -19.65 3.92 7.42
C LEU A 93 -20.94 4.63 7.01
N GLU A 94 -21.00 5.93 7.26
CA GLU A 94 -22.06 6.77 6.72
C GLU A 94 -21.89 6.85 5.19
N PRO A 95 -22.88 6.39 4.39
CA PRO A 95 -22.70 6.26 2.93
C PRO A 95 -22.33 7.57 2.25
N GLN A 96 -22.94 8.67 2.68
CA GLN A 96 -22.67 9.99 2.08
C GLN A 96 -21.21 10.40 2.32
N ILE A 97 -20.70 10.27 3.55
CA ILE A 97 -19.32 10.62 3.90
C ILE A 97 -18.35 9.71 3.16
N ARG A 98 -18.65 8.41 3.09
CA ARG A 98 -17.84 7.46 2.32
C ARG A 98 -17.71 7.90 0.86
N ASP A 99 -18.83 8.18 0.21
CA ASP A 99 -18.86 8.54 -1.21
C ASP A 99 -18.16 9.90 -1.46
N GLU A 100 -18.30 10.86 -0.54
CA GLU A 100 -17.56 12.12 -0.58
C GLU A 100 -16.04 11.91 -0.51
N LEU A 101 -15.57 11.05 0.41
CA LEU A 101 -14.14 10.76 0.57
C LEU A 101 -13.57 9.98 -0.62
N HIS A 102 -14.33 9.05 -1.19
CA HIS A 102 -13.93 8.36 -2.43
C HIS A 102 -13.84 9.32 -3.62
N ALA A 103 -14.72 10.31 -3.71
CA ALA A 103 -14.70 11.31 -4.78
C ALA A 103 -13.47 12.24 -4.73
N LEU A 104 -12.80 12.35 -3.58
CA LEU A 104 -11.56 13.12 -3.43
C LEU A 104 -10.31 12.33 -3.85
N ALA A 105 -10.42 11.04 -4.12
CA ALA A 105 -9.29 10.21 -4.51
C ALA A 105 -8.80 10.60 -5.92
N ASP A 106 -7.52 10.93 -6.00
CA ASP A 106 -6.84 11.21 -7.27
C ASP A 106 -5.49 10.50 -7.31
N GLU A 107 -5.41 9.45 -8.11
CA GLU A 107 -4.18 8.69 -8.30
C GLU A 107 -3.08 9.46 -9.04
N ASN A 108 -3.43 10.55 -9.72
CA ASN A 108 -2.50 11.41 -10.44
C ASN A 108 -2.07 12.66 -9.66
N ALA A 109 -2.57 12.82 -8.44
CA ALA A 109 -2.17 13.92 -7.56
C ALA A 109 -0.65 13.96 -7.34
N PRO A 110 -0.07 15.13 -7.02
CA PRO A 110 1.37 15.30 -6.93
C PRO A 110 2.00 14.48 -5.80
N ILE A 111 3.18 13.91 -6.07
CA ILE A 111 4.05 13.37 -5.03
C ILE A 111 4.96 14.49 -4.57
N TYR A 112 4.87 14.83 -3.29
CA TYR A 112 5.69 15.88 -2.69
C TYR A 112 7.11 15.40 -2.43
N ASP A 113 8.09 16.28 -2.69
CA ASP A 113 9.47 16.01 -2.32
C ASP A 113 9.67 16.18 -0.82
N SER A 114 9.88 15.07 -0.13
CA SER A 114 10.11 15.05 1.31
C SER A 114 11.47 15.65 1.74
N ARG A 115 12.32 16.07 0.79
CA ARG A 115 13.65 16.63 1.05
C ARG A 115 13.64 18.12 1.30
N HIS A 116 12.52 18.81 1.04
CA HIS A 116 12.40 20.25 1.24
C HIS A 116 12.25 20.64 2.72
N GLY A 117 12.73 21.83 3.06
CA GLY A 117 12.63 22.41 4.40
C GLY A 117 13.34 21.57 5.47
N LEU A 118 12.65 21.28 6.56
CA LEU A 118 13.16 20.44 7.65
C LEU A 118 13.48 19.00 7.21
N GLY A 119 12.95 18.56 6.07
CA GLY A 119 13.28 17.28 5.48
C GLY A 119 14.77 17.11 5.16
N GLY A 120 15.49 18.20 4.89
CA GLY A 120 16.93 18.17 4.60
C GLY A 120 17.80 17.58 5.73
N TYR A 121 17.30 17.45 6.94
CA TYR A 121 18.02 16.83 8.08
C TYR A 121 17.96 15.32 8.08
N TYR A 122 17.07 14.67 7.30
CA TYR A 122 17.00 13.22 7.24
C TYR A 122 18.11 12.64 6.37
N ARG A 123 18.53 11.41 6.71
CA ARG A 123 19.35 10.60 5.81
C ARG A 123 18.43 9.85 4.84
N TYR A 124 18.78 9.87 3.57
CA TYR A 124 18.02 9.27 2.49
C TYR A 124 18.77 8.09 1.90
N ASN A 125 18.06 7.00 1.70
CA ASN A 125 18.49 5.86 0.90
C ASN A 125 17.34 5.40 0.01
N PRO A 126 17.63 5.00 -1.24
CA PRO A 126 16.62 4.41 -2.10
C PRO A 126 15.91 3.26 -1.42
N ARG A 127 14.59 3.25 -1.48
CA ARG A 127 13.78 2.17 -0.95
C ARG A 127 13.89 0.97 -1.87
N ARG A 128 14.60 -0.06 -1.42
CA ARG A 128 14.73 -1.34 -2.12
C ARG A 128 13.95 -2.38 -1.34
N ILE A 129 12.83 -2.83 -1.90
CA ILE A 129 11.94 -3.82 -1.25
C ILE A 129 12.71 -5.10 -0.92
N GLU A 130 13.51 -5.62 -1.86
CA GLU A 130 14.34 -6.79 -1.63
C GLU A 130 15.34 -6.64 -0.48
N ALA A 131 15.94 -5.45 -0.34
CA ALA A 131 16.87 -5.17 0.75
C ALA A 131 16.17 -5.15 2.11
N LEU A 132 14.96 -4.62 2.17
CA LEU A 132 14.13 -4.64 3.38
C LEU A 132 13.81 -6.06 3.82
N VAL A 133 13.48 -6.93 2.88
CA VAL A 133 13.22 -8.36 3.11
C VAL A 133 14.47 -9.08 3.66
N ARG A 134 15.61 -8.90 2.99
CA ARG A 134 16.88 -9.57 3.35
C ARG A 134 17.40 -9.10 4.71
N LEU A 135 17.39 -7.78 4.96
CA LEU A 135 17.91 -7.20 6.22
C LEU A 135 17.16 -7.71 7.46
N ASN A 136 15.87 -7.91 7.33
CA ASN A 136 15.03 -8.34 8.44
C ASN A 136 14.86 -9.87 8.54
N LYS A 137 15.48 -10.66 7.66
CA LYS A 137 15.29 -12.11 7.54
C LYS A 137 13.81 -12.50 7.48
N LEU A 138 13.03 -11.69 6.81
CA LEU A 138 11.58 -11.85 6.72
C LEU A 138 11.21 -12.89 5.66
N ARG A 139 10.17 -13.64 5.95
CA ARG A 139 9.45 -14.43 4.95
C ARG A 139 8.26 -13.60 4.49
N ILE A 140 8.37 -13.04 3.30
CA ILE A 140 7.35 -12.19 2.71
C ILE A 140 6.77 -12.90 1.50
N GLY A 141 5.46 -12.88 1.39
CA GLY A 141 4.73 -13.33 0.21
C GLY A 141 4.97 -12.40 -0.99
N PRO A 142 4.23 -12.59 -2.08
CA PRO A 142 4.33 -11.72 -3.25
C PRO A 142 4.12 -10.25 -2.86
N VAL A 143 4.97 -9.37 -3.39
CA VAL A 143 4.82 -7.92 -3.18
C VAL A 143 3.53 -7.45 -3.84
N LYS A 144 2.66 -6.83 -3.06
CA LYS A 144 1.36 -6.35 -3.52
C LYS A 144 1.40 -4.84 -3.67
N VAL A 145 1.09 -4.38 -4.86
CA VAL A 145 1.02 -2.96 -5.19
C VAL A 145 -0.43 -2.62 -5.51
N HIS A 146 -0.94 -1.51 -4.96
CA HIS A 146 -2.30 -1.07 -5.26
C HIS A 146 -2.43 -0.71 -6.74
N GLU A 147 -3.57 -1.02 -7.34
CA GLU A 147 -3.79 -0.83 -8.79
C GLU A 147 -3.64 0.64 -9.24
N SER A 148 -3.89 1.62 -8.35
CA SER A 148 -3.67 3.04 -8.64
C SER A 148 -2.23 3.34 -9.06
N VAL A 149 -1.25 2.61 -8.53
CA VAL A 149 0.16 2.75 -8.94
C VAL A 149 0.32 2.39 -10.41
N MET A 150 -0.31 1.29 -10.83
CA MET A 150 -0.25 0.84 -12.22
C MET A 150 -1.01 1.79 -13.17
N ARG A 151 -2.16 2.34 -12.69
CA ARG A 151 -2.91 3.35 -13.47
C ARG A 151 -2.09 4.62 -13.64
N ARG A 152 -1.43 5.07 -12.57
CA ARG A 152 -0.53 6.24 -12.59
C ARG A 152 0.62 6.06 -13.59
N ILE A 153 1.26 4.89 -13.62
CA ILE A 153 2.32 4.56 -14.59
C ILE A 153 1.79 4.62 -16.02
N ARG A 154 0.62 4.02 -16.27
CA ARG A 154 -0.03 4.05 -17.59
C ARG A 154 -0.40 5.46 -18.05
N ALA A 155 -0.70 6.35 -17.12
CA ALA A 155 -0.94 7.77 -17.39
C ALA A 155 0.36 8.57 -17.67
N GLY A 156 1.51 7.92 -17.74
CA GLY A 156 2.81 8.56 -18.01
C GLY A 156 3.41 9.28 -16.81
N GLN A 157 2.85 9.10 -15.63
CA GLN A 157 3.46 9.60 -14.41
C GLN A 157 4.69 8.77 -14.05
N ARG A 158 5.68 9.42 -13.42
CA ARG A 158 6.93 8.75 -13.05
C ARG A 158 6.65 7.56 -12.14
N ALA A 159 7.07 6.38 -12.57
CA ALA A 159 7.13 5.21 -11.71
C ALA A 159 8.28 5.39 -10.72
N HIS A 160 8.08 4.93 -9.49
CA HIS A 160 9.20 4.85 -8.56
C HIS A 160 10.18 3.77 -9.00
N ALA A 161 11.47 4.00 -8.82
CA ALA A 161 12.52 3.03 -9.16
C ALA A 161 12.33 1.66 -8.48
N ALA A 162 11.60 1.61 -7.35
CA ALA A 162 11.25 0.35 -6.69
C ALA A 162 10.22 -0.48 -7.49
N VAL A 163 9.31 0.17 -8.24
CA VAL A 163 8.33 -0.54 -9.08
C VAL A 163 8.96 -1.01 -10.39
N GLU A 164 9.88 -0.21 -10.95
CA GLU A 164 10.64 -0.61 -12.15
C GLU A 164 11.49 -1.87 -11.91
N GLN A 165 11.81 -2.19 -10.66
CA GLN A 165 12.52 -3.41 -10.27
C GLN A 165 11.58 -4.62 -10.11
N LEU A 166 10.26 -4.41 -10.08
CA LEU A 166 9.25 -5.46 -9.91
C LEU A 166 8.59 -5.86 -11.24
N LEU A 167 8.78 -5.06 -12.29
CA LEU A 167 8.30 -5.29 -13.65
C LEU A 167 9.39 -5.91 -14.51
#